data_db73b1ac29ff5cf126933c4655ae4651
#
_entry.id   db73b1ac29ff5cf126933c4655ae4651
#
_cell.length_a   1.000
_cell.length_b   1.000
_cell.length_c   1.000
_cell.angle_alpha   90.00
_cell.angle_beta   90.00
_cell.angle_gamma   90.00
#
_symmetry.space_group_name_H-M   'P 1'
#
loop_
_entity.id
_entity.type
_entity.pdbx_description
1 polymer ?
#
loop_
_entity_poly.entity_id
_entity_poly.type
_entity_poly.pdbx_seq_one_letter_code
_entity_poly.pdbx_strand_id
1 'polypeptide(L)' 'MDNKYNIPKAGKPQTKQEHLAVEIEELVRRRDATPNLAEKQKLNAEITKLFAQWERLKS' A
#
# COMPACT_ATOMS: atom_id res chain seq x y z
N MET A 1 -4.18 23.61 14.45
CA MET A 1 -4.14 22.86 14.21
C MET A 1 -4.43 22.51 14.15
N ASP A 2 -4.15 22.51 14.03
CA ASP A 2 -4.23 21.83 13.74
C ASP A 2 -4.24 21.34 13.64
N ASN A 3 -3.96 21.42 13.52
CA ASN A 3 -3.80 20.68 13.28
C ASN A 3 -3.52 20.35 13.37
N LYS A 4 -3.25 20.96 13.42
CA LYS A 4 -2.85 20.35 13.51
C LYS A 4 -2.73 19.80 13.38
N TYR A 5 -2.43 19.70 13.25
CA TYR A 5 -2.23 18.83 13.07
C TYR A 5 -2.19 18.28 12.56
N ASN A 6 -1.94 18.34 12.12
CA ASN A 6 -1.74 17.59 11.60
C ASN A 6 -1.81 16.80 11.31
N ILE A 7 -1.56 16.54 11.21
CA ILE A 7 -1.66 15.54 10.90
C ILE A 7 -2.15 15.20 10.16
N PRO A 8 -2.00 15.00 9.55
CA PRO A 8 -2.48 14.53 8.87
C PRO A 8 -2.57 13.99 8.39
N LYS A 9 -2.26 13.86 8.21
CA LYS A 9 -2.18 13.30 7.76
C LYS A 9 -2.74 12.74 7.33
N ALA A 10 -2.72 13.33 7.63
CA ALA A 10 -3.47 12.33 7.42
C ALA A 10 -3.57 11.61 6.22
N GLY A 11 -3.23 10.92 5.97
CA GLY A 11 -3.51 10.04 4.97
C GLY A 11 -2.93 10.31 3.61
N LYS A 12 -2.38 11.43 3.42
CA LYS A 12 -1.79 11.73 2.12
C LYS A 12 -0.35 11.28 2.08
N PRO A 13 -0.01 10.31 1.23
CA PRO A 13 1.39 9.90 1.12
C PRO A 13 2.24 11.04 0.56
N GLN A 14 3.36 11.27 1.17
CA GLN A 14 4.22 12.39 0.78
C GLN A 14 5.42 11.95 0.00
N THR A 15 5.86 10.73 0.17
CA THR A 15 6.99 10.20 -0.57
C THR A 15 6.54 9.03 -1.41
N LYS A 16 7.37 8.68 -2.37
CA LYS A 16 7.08 7.54 -3.21
C LYS A 16 6.97 6.27 -2.39
N GLN A 17 7.85 6.14 -1.39
CA GLN A 17 7.83 4.98 -0.53
C GLN A 17 6.52 4.88 0.24
N GLU A 18 6.06 5.99 0.78
CA GLU A 18 4.80 6.01 1.50
C GLU A 18 3.64 5.68 0.59
N HIS A 19 3.71 6.20 -0.63
CA HIS A 19 2.67 5.92 -1.61
C HIS A 19 2.58 4.42 -1.90
N LEU A 20 3.74 3.80 -2.09
CA LEU A 20 3.79 2.37 -2.34
C LEU A 20 3.27 1.57 -1.15
N ALA A 21 3.61 2.01 0.05
CA ALA A 21 3.14 1.33 1.24
C ALA A 21 1.63 1.34 1.33
N VAL A 22 1.02 2.47 1.01
CA VAL A 22 -0.43 2.58 1.04
C VAL A 22 -1.05 1.67 -0.01
N GLU A 23 -0.47 1.63 -1.20
CA GLU A 23 -0.99 0.77 -2.25
C GLU A 23 -0.90 -0.70 -1.87
N ILE A 24 0.22 -1.07 -1.28
CA ILE A 24 0.40 -2.45 -0.84
C ILE A 24 -0.67 -2.81 0.19
N GLU A 25 -0.91 -1.94 1.14
CA GLU A 25 -1.93 -2.19 2.16
C GLU A 25 -3.30 -2.37 1.55
N GLU A 26 -3.64 -1.54 0.59
CA GLU A 26 -4.94 -1.65 -0.05
C GLU A 26 -5.08 -2.96 -0.80
N LEU A 27 -4.03 -3.37 -1.48
CA LEU A 27 -4.07 -4.62 -2.22
C LEU A 27 -4.17 -5.81 -1.26
N VAL A 28 -3.48 -5.74 -0.14
CA VAL A 28 -3.57 -6.80 0.86
C VAL A 28 -5.00 -6.93 1.37
N ARG A 29 -5.66 -5.81 1.63
CA ARG A 29 -7.04 -5.84 2.08
C ARG A 29 -7.94 -6.46 1.04
N ARG A 30 -7.75 -6.10 -0.21
CA ARG A 30 -8.56 -6.68 -1.29
C ARG A 30 -8.33 -8.16 -1.40
N ARG A 31 -7.06 -8.57 -1.31
CA ARG A 31 -6.74 -9.97 -1.39
C ARG A 31 -7.43 -10.76 -0.28
N ASP A 32 -7.42 -10.22 0.93
CA ASP A 32 -8.02 -10.90 2.07
C ASP A 32 -9.53 -10.91 1.98
N ALA A 33 -10.11 -9.95 1.27
CA ALA A 33 -11.55 -9.82 1.20
C ALA A 33 -12.17 -10.59 0.04
N THR A 34 -11.40 -10.95 -0.97
CA THR A 34 -11.95 -11.61 -2.13
C THR A 34 -12.02 -13.12 -1.92
N PRO A 35 -13.15 -13.74 -2.29
CA PRO A 35 -13.26 -15.20 -2.24
C PRO A 35 -12.70 -15.89 -3.48
N ASN A 36 -12.35 -15.13 -4.50
CA ASN A 36 -11.92 -15.69 -5.78
C ASN A 36 -10.43 -16.00 -5.73
N LEU A 37 -10.08 -17.26 -5.93
CA LEU A 37 -8.70 -17.69 -5.85
C LEU A 37 -7.84 -17.09 -6.95
N ALA A 38 -8.39 -17.02 -8.15
CA ALA A 38 -7.63 -16.44 -9.25
C ALA A 38 -7.32 -14.97 -9.00
N GLU A 39 -8.27 -14.27 -8.42
CA GLU A 39 -8.07 -12.88 -8.11
C GLU A 39 -7.05 -12.71 -6.99
N LYS A 40 -7.10 -13.61 -6.02
CA LYS A 40 -6.11 -13.59 -4.94
C LYS A 40 -4.70 -13.70 -5.48
N GLN A 41 -4.51 -14.62 -6.41
CA GLN A 41 -3.19 -14.82 -7.01
C GLN A 41 -2.75 -13.60 -7.79
N LYS A 42 -3.67 -12.97 -8.47
CA LYS A 42 -3.39 -11.75 -9.21
C LYS A 42 -2.95 -10.64 -8.26
N LEU A 43 -3.69 -10.47 -7.18
CA LEU A 43 -3.36 -9.46 -6.20
C LEU A 43 -2.02 -9.75 -5.52
N ASN A 44 -1.76 -11.02 -5.25
CA ASN A 44 -0.48 -11.41 -4.68
C ASN A 44 0.69 -11.00 -5.56
N ALA A 45 0.53 -11.20 -6.88
CA ALA A 45 1.58 -10.83 -7.80
C ALA A 45 1.82 -9.32 -7.78
N GLU A 46 0.74 -8.55 -7.71
CA GLU A 46 0.86 -7.11 -7.64
C GLU A 46 1.53 -6.68 -6.34
N ILE A 47 1.11 -7.29 -5.25
CA ILE A 47 1.69 -6.97 -3.95
C ILE A 47 3.19 -7.23 -3.97
N THR A 48 3.58 -8.37 -4.49
CA THR A 48 5.00 -8.73 -4.55
C THR A 48 5.79 -7.72 -5.36
N LYS A 49 5.21 -7.28 -6.47
CA LYS A 49 5.85 -6.32 -7.34
C LYS A 49 6.06 -4.99 -6.62
N LEU A 50 5.01 -4.50 -5.99
CA LEU A 50 5.08 -3.23 -5.29
C LEU A 50 6.00 -3.32 -4.09
N PHE A 51 5.98 -4.45 -3.42
CA PHE A 51 6.83 -4.65 -2.26
C PHE A 51 8.30 -4.61 -2.65
N ALA A 52 8.63 -5.18 -3.80
CA ALA A 52 9.99 -5.13 -4.29
C ALA A 52 10.44 -3.70 -4.56
N GLN A 53 9.54 -2.91 -5.13
CA GLN A 53 9.84 -1.50 -5.37
C GLN A 53 10.02 -0.74 -4.06
N TRP A 54 9.17 -1.04 -3.10
CA TRP A 54 9.24 -0.40 -1.79
C TRP A 54 10.57 -0.71 -1.12
N GLU A 55 11.01 -1.94 -1.23
CA GLU A 55 12.29 -2.36 -0.64
C GLU A 55 13.45 -1.60 -1.27
N ARG A 56 13.38 -1.38 -2.56
CA ARG A 56 14.43 -0.63 -3.24
C ARG A 56 14.52 0.79 -2.73
N LEU A 57 13.38 1.42 -2.55
CA LEU A 57 13.36 2.79 -2.08
C LEU A 57 13.83 2.89 -0.64
N LYS A 58 13.62 1.83 0.10
CA LYS A 58 13.99 1.81 1.50
C LYS A 58 15.51 1.82 1.68
N SER A 59 16.21 1.13 0.82
CA SER A 59 17.66 1.09 0.93
C SER A 59 18.31 2.17 0.09
#